data_ccdf2018e4517cfc2b84194c81ac571e
#
_entry.id   ccdf2018e4517cfc2b84194c81ac571e
#
_cell.length_a   1.000
_cell.length_b   1.000
_cell.length_c   1.000
_cell.angle_alpha   90.00
_cell.angle_beta   90.00
_cell.angle_gamma   90.00
#
_symmetry.space_group_name_H-M   'P 1'
#
loop_
_entity.id
_entity.type
_entity.pdbx_description
1 polymer ?
#
loop_
_entity_poly.entity_id
_entity_poly.type
_entity_poly.pdbx_seq_one_letter_code
_entity_poly.pdbx_strand_id
1 'polypeptide(L)'
;MDAPILYDPTKHSHLISSLATLHAECITSPPYTIATFLPPLSTSRMEAWWTARAAEVNAGSRHIIMQLATNPETGNEEVAGYVMLDMPENETGPFRGGVEKLLVSPRWRERGVARRVMGFLEVVARREGRGLLMLGTTKGSPAEMVYPKLGYVKIGEIPGNEISPLDGSLKDEVLFYKDLR
;
A
#
# COMPACT_ATOMS: atom_id res chain seq x y z
N MET A 1 -14.34 -10.91 7.74
CA MET A 1 -13.89 -9.56 7.33
C MET A 1 -14.88 -8.99 6.32
N ASP A 2 -15.38 -7.79 6.57
CA ASP A 2 -16.28 -7.07 5.67
C ASP A 2 -15.57 -6.63 4.37
N ALA A 3 -16.26 -5.92 3.48
CA ALA A 3 -15.63 -5.40 2.28
C ALA A 3 -14.55 -4.34 2.63
N PRO A 4 -13.49 -4.20 1.81
CA PRO A 4 -12.57 -3.08 1.95
C PRO A 4 -13.30 -1.74 1.81
N ILE A 5 -12.78 -0.71 2.47
CA ILE A 5 -13.36 0.64 2.46
C ILE A 5 -12.35 1.66 1.98
N LEU A 6 -12.86 2.80 1.47
CA LEU A 6 -12.05 4.00 1.26
C LEU A 6 -11.82 4.71 2.60
N TYR A 7 -10.59 5.14 2.83
CA TYR A 7 -10.30 6.07 3.91
C TYR A 7 -10.98 7.42 3.64
N ASP A 8 -11.73 7.88 4.60
CA ASP A 8 -12.38 9.19 4.61
C ASP A 8 -11.76 10.00 5.76
N PRO A 9 -11.02 11.09 5.50
CA PRO A 9 -10.37 11.86 6.55
C PRO A 9 -11.30 12.40 7.63
N THR A 10 -12.58 12.60 7.31
CA THR A 10 -13.57 13.09 8.28
C THR A 10 -14.07 12.01 9.24
N LYS A 11 -14.06 10.75 8.80
CA LYS A 11 -14.58 9.61 9.58
C LYS A 11 -13.48 8.76 10.20
N HIS A 12 -12.35 8.66 9.51
CA HIS A 12 -11.30 7.69 9.83
C HIS A 12 -10.00 8.32 10.34
N SER A 13 -10.03 9.63 10.72
CA SER A 13 -8.85 10.32 11.27
C SER A 13 -8.27 9.61 12.50
N HIS A 14 -9.09 8.96 13.29
CA HIS A 14 -8.70 8.16 14.45
C HIS A 14 -7.85 6.91 14.08
N LEU A 15 -7.86 6.48 12.82
CA LEU A 15 -7.08 5.32 12.34
C LEU A 15 -5.65 5.68 11.92
N ILE A 16 -5.25 6.95 11.93
CA ILE A 16 -3.89 7.38 11.53
C ILE A 16 -2.82 6.63 12.33
N SER A 17 -2.98 6.54 13.65
CA SER A 17 -2.03 5.84 14.51
C SER A 17 -2.00 4.32 14.21
N SER A 18 -3.14 3.70 13.91
CA SER A 18 -3.24 2.30 13.51
C SER A 18 -2.55 2.03 12.17
N LEU A 19 -2.73 2.93 11.19
CA LEU A 19 -2.03 2.87 9.89
C LEU A 19 -0.51 3.00 10.07
N ALA A 20 -0.05 3.92 10.92
CA ALA A 20 1.36 4.11 11.22
C ALA A 20 1.96 2.88 11.93
N THR A 21 1.23 2.29 12.87
CA THR A 21 1.64 1.06 13.59
C THR A 21 1.79 -0.11 12.63
N LEU A 22 0.78 -0.39 11.79
CA LEU A 22 0.85 -1.44 10.78
C LEU A 22 2.04 -1.23 9.83
N HIS A 23 2.26 0.03 9.40
CA HIS A 23 3.39 0.38 8.54
C HIS A 23 4.72 0.04 9.21
N ALA A 24 4.88 0.43 10.49
CA ALA A 24 6.07 0.13 11.29
C ALA A 24 6.29 -1.39 11.45
N GLU A 25 5.23 -2.14 11.77
CA GLU A 25 5.27 -3.60 11.89
C GLU A 25 5.76 -4.27 10.60
N CYS A 26 5.30 -3.81 9.43
CA CYS A 26 5.74 -4.36 8.15
C CYS A 26 7.22 -4.11 7.86
N ILE A 27 7.78 -3.00 8.34
CA ILE A 27 9.20 -2.67 8.19
C ILE A 27 10.06 -3.49 9.14
N THR A 28 9.61 -3.67 10.39
CA THR A 28 10.41 -4.25 11.48
C THR A 28 10.19 -5.75 11.70
N SER A 29 9.20 -6.33 11.05
CA SER A 29 8.91 -7.77 11.14
C SER A 29 9.18 -8.47 9.80
N PRO A 30 9.63 -9.75 9.83
CA PRO A 30 9.81 -10.50 8.59
C PRO A 30 8.59 -10.43 7.66
N PRO A 31 8.79 -10.27 6.36
CA PRO A 31 10.03 -10.26 5.59
C PRO A 31 10.75 -8.89 5.49
N TYR A 32 10.53 -7.95 6.43
CA TYR A 32 11.17 -6.62 6.48
C TYR A 32 10.90 -5.79 5.21
N THR A 33 9.65 -5.43 5.03
CA THR A 33 9.20 -4.72 3.82
C THR A 33 9.88 -3.36 3.68
N ILE A 34 10.42 -3.07 2.51
CA ILE A 34 10.95 -1.75 2.19
C ILE A 34 9.78 -0.81 1.93
N ALA A 35 9.60 0.17 2.81
CA ALA A 35 8.45 1.06 2.75
C ALA A 35 8.76 2.43 3.38
N THR A 36 9.38 3.32 2.63
CA THR A 36 9.58 4.76 2.96
C THR A 36 10.55 5.04 4.10
N PHE A 37 10.52 4.26 5.19
CA PHE A 37 11.27 4.54 6.41
C PHE A 37 12.34 3.48 6.68
N LEU A 38 13.42 3.91 7.33
CA LEU A 38 14.46 3.02 7.85
C LEU A 38 14.49 3.10 9.38
N PRO A 39 14.75 1.98 10.09
CA PRO A 39 14.99 2.00 11.52
C PRO A 39 16.22 2.87 11.90
N PRO A 40 16.20 3.54 13.08
CA PRO A 40 15.14 3.50 14.09
C PRO A 40 13.90 4.30 13.66
N LEU A 41 12.70 3.69 13.83
CA LEU A 41 11.46 4.33 13.44
C LEU A 41 11.00 5.35 14.49
N SER A 42 10.42 6.45 14.02
CA SER A 42 9.78 7.46 14.86
C SER A 42 8.28 7.46 14.62
N THR A 43 7.49 7.14 15.64
CA THR A 43 6.02 7.13 15.57
C THR A 43 5.48 8.48 15.11
N SER A 44 5.96 9.58 15.70
CA SER A 44 5.50 10.92 15.32
C SER A 44 5.80 11.28 13.87
N ARG A 45 6.97 10.86 13.34
CA ARG A 45 7.33 11.07 11.94
C ARG A 45 6.44 10.24 11.02
N MET A 46 6.11 9.02 11.40
CA MET A 46 5.23 8.15 10.61
C MET A 46 3.78 8.66 10.62
N GLU A 47 3.27 9.10 11.77
CA GLU A 47 1.93 9.70 11.88
C GLU A 47 1.83 11.02 11.08
N ALA A 48 2.87 11.86 11.11
CA ALA A 48 2.94 13.06 10.28
C ALA A 48 2.92 12.72 8.78
N TRP A 49 3.63 11.67 8.37
CA TRP A 49 3.59 11.19 6.98
C TRP A 49 2.19 10.70 6.57
N TRP A 50 1.51 9.95 7.45
CA TRP A 50 0.13 9.50 7.21
C TRP A 50 -0.87 10.66 7.17
N THR A 51 -0.69 11.67 8.01
CA THR A 51 -1.49 12.90 7.99
C THR A 51 -1.35 13.63 6.65
N ALA A 52 -0.13 13.69 6.10
CA ALA A 52 0.09 14.24 4.76
C ALA A 52 -0.61 13.41 3.67
N ARG A 53 -0.62 12.07 3.77
CA ARG A 53 -1.39 11.21 2.83
C ARG A 53 -2.89 11.43 2.95
N ALA A 54 -3.41 11.63 4.16
CA ALA A 54 -4.81 12.00 4.39
C ALA A 54 -5.17 13.36 3.76
N ALA A 55 -4.26 14.33 3.77
CA ALA A 55 -4.45 15.61 3.08
C ALA A 55 -4.54 15.43 1.55
N GLU A 56 -3.76 14.52 0.96
CA GLU A 56 -3.85 14.19 -0.47
C GLU A 56 -5.19 13.52 -0.83
N VAL A 57 -5.77 12.73 0.09
CA VAL A 57 -7.14 12.20 -0.09
C VAL A 57 -8.15 13.33 -0.15
N ASN A 58 -8.05 14.33 0.75
CA ASN A 58 -8.91 15.52 0.70
C ASN A 58 -8.73 16.34 -0.58
N ALA A 59 -7.51 16.40 -1.11
CA ALA A 59 -7.21 17.09 -2.36
C ALA A 59 -7.67 16.31 -3.62
N GLY A 60 -8.10 15.04 -3.47
CA GLY A 60 -8.54 14.20 -4.57
C GLY A 60 -7.40 13.62 -5.43
N SER A 61 -6.14 13.75 -4.99
CA SER A 61 -4.97 13.23 -5.71
C SER A 61 -4.59 11.80 -5.29
N ARG A 62 -5.25 11.26 -4.25
CA ARG A 62 -4.97 9.93 -3.71
C ARG A 62 -6.23 9.25 -3.15
N HIS A 63 -6.28 7.93 -3.25
CA HIS A 63 -7.16 7.11 -2.43
C HIS A 63 -6.34 6.16 -1.55
N ILE A 64 -6.81 5.94 -0.33
CA ILE A 64 -6.30 4.91 0.57
C ILE A 64 -7.40 3.87 0.74
N ILE A 65 -7.14 2.65 0.38
CA ILE A 65 -8.07 1.52 0.50
C ILE A 65 -7.64 0.70 1.71
N MET A 66 -8.55 0.47 2.66
CA MET A 66 -8.28 -0.25 3.89
C MET A 66 -9.17 -1.49 4.01
N GLN A 67 -8.61 -2.56 4.58
CA GLN A 67 -9.36 -3.68 5.10
C GLN A 67 -9.38 -3.56 6.62
N LEU A 68 -10.56 -3.41 7.19
CA LEU A 68 -10.76 -3.46 8.64
C LEU A 68 -11.06 -4.90 9.09
N ALA A 69 -10.69 -5.22 10.31
CA ALA A 69 -10.97 -6.49 10.94
C ALA A 69 -11.06 -6.33 12.47
N THR A 70 -11.82 -7.20 13.12
CA THR A 70 -11.87 -7.25 14.57
C THR A 70 -10.70 -8.06 15.11
N ASN A 71 -9.89 -7.46 15.96
CA ASN A 71 -8.81 -8.15 16.66
C ASN A 71 -9.39 -9.22 17.58
N PRO A 72 -9.03 -10.50 17.39
CA PRO A 72 -9.63 -11.59 18.16
C PRO A 72 -9.26 -11.60 19.66
N GLU A 73 -8.18 -10.90 20.03
CA GLU A 73 -7.69 -10.84 21.42
C GLU A 73 -8.31 -9.69 22.21
N THR A 74 -8.52 -8.55 21.54
CA THR A 74 -9.01 -7.33 22.20
C THR A 74 -10.46 -7.00 21.90
N GLY A 75 -11.04 -7.59 20.84
CA GLY A 75 -12.37 -7.25 20.33
C GLY A 75 -12.45 -5.91 19.59
N ASN A 76 -11.36 -5.16 19.51
CA ASN A 76 -11.33 -3.85 18.87
C ASN A 76 -11.18 -3.96 17.35
N GLU A 77 -11.70 -2.96 16.65
CA GLU A 77 -11.45 -2.80 15.22
C GLU A 77 -10.01 -2.35 14.99
N GLU A 78 -9.34 -2.97 14.00
CA GLU A 78 -7.99 -2.61 13.57
C GLU A 78 -7.86 -2.66 12.05
N VAL A 79 -6.84 -1.99 11.51
CA VAL A 79 -6.50 -2.06 10.08
C VAL A 79 -5.72 -3.34 9.83
N ALA A 80 -6.33 -4.29 9.10
CA ALA A 80 -5.70 -5.56 8.73
C ALA A 80 -4.71 -5.42 7.57
N GLY A 81 -4.93 -4.43 6.70
CA GLY A 81 -4.07 -4.12 5.57
C GLY A 81 -4.63 -2.97 4.76
N TYR A 82 -3.79 -2.40 3.92
CA TYR A 82 -4.16 -1.29 3.05
C TYR A 82 -3.33 -1.26 1.77
N VAL A 83 -3.79 -0.45 0.82
CA VAL A 83 -3.07 -0.08 -0.39
C VAL A 83 -3.46 1.35 -0.78
N MET A 84 -2.58 2.07 -1.45
CA MET A 84 -2.85 3.42 -1.94
C MET A 84 -2.89 3.46 -3.46
N LEU A 85 -3.80 4.23 -4.00
CA LEU A 85 -3.86 4.65 -5.40
C LEU A 85 -3.41 6.11 -5.49
N ASP A 86 -2.25 6.34 -6.07
CA ASP A 86 -1.77 7.67 -6.44
C ASP A 86 -2.33 8.06 -7.81
N MET A 87 -2.80 9.31 -7.92
CA MET A 87 -3.47 9.81 -9.12
C MET A 87 -2.79 11.08 -9.62
N PRO A 88 -1.60 10.97 -10.26
CA PRO A 88 -0.87 12.14 -10.71
C PRO A 88 -1.66 12.95 -11.74
N GLU A 89 -1.60 14.27 -11.59
CA GLU A 89 -2.13 15.21 -12.58
C GLU A 89 -1.11 15.36 -13.71
N ASN A 90 -1.40 14.71 -14.85
CA ASN A 90 -0.52 14.72 -16.00
C ASN A 90 -1.36 14.73 -17.28
N GLU A 91 -1.32 15.83 -18.03
CA GLU A 91 -2.10 16.02 -19.26
C GLU A 91 -1.82 14.94 -20.33
N THR A 92 -0.59 14.42 -20.40
CA THR A 92 -0.21 13.38 -21.37
C THR A 92 -0.51 11.96 -20.91
N GLY A 93 -1.00 11.78 -19.68
CA GLY A 93 -1.32 10.48 -19.11
C GLY A 93 -2.31 10.54 -17.95
N PRO A 94 -3.47 11.21 -18.13
CA PRO A 94 -4.46 11.37 -17.05
C PRO A 94 -5.07 10.03 -16.61
N PHE A 95 -4.89 8.99 -17.42
CA PHE A 95 -5.35 7.64 -17.18
C PHE A 95 -4.38 6.79 -16.34
N ARG A 96 -3.23 7.33 -15.95
CA ARG A 96 -2.24 6.61 -15.12
C ARG A 96 -2.61 6.65 -13.65
N GLY A 97 -2.34 5.55 -12.95
CA GLY A 97 -2.42 5.45 -11.49
C GLY A 97 -1.24 4.68 -10.94
N GLY A 98 -0.66 5.18 -9.84
CA GLY A 98 0.37 4.49 -9.07
C GLY A 98 -0.26 3.63 -7.99
N VAL A 99 0.11 2.35 -7.91
CA VAL A 99 -0.25 1.49 -6.77
C VAL A 99 0.89 1.51 -5.78
N GLU A 100 0.64 2.02 -4.59
CA GLU A 100 1.67 2.23 -3.58
C GLU A 100 1.32 1.56 -2.25
N LYS A 101 2.34 1.13 -1.53
CA LYS A 101 2.22 0.68 -0.13
C LYS A 101 1.14 -0.38 0.08
N LEU A 102 1.15 -1.45 -0.72
CA LEU A 102 0.38 -2.65 -0.38
C LEU A 102 1.00 -3.30 0.85
N LEU A 103 0.44 -3.06 2.02
CA LEU A 103 0.91 -3.61 3.28
C LEU A 103 -0.22 -4.38 3.99
N VAL A 104 0.14 -5.53 4.54
CA VAL A 104 -0.76 -6.38 5.33
C VAL A 104 -0.09 -6.67 6.67
N SER A 105 -0.79 -6.36 7.76
CA SER A 105 -0.32 -6.64 9.12
C SER A 105 0.11 -8.11 9.24
N PRO A 106 1.24 -8.41 9.89
CA PRO A 106 1.73 -9.77 10.10
C PRO A 106 0.64 -10.73 10.62
N ARG A 107 -0.24 -10.27 11.48
CA ARG A 107 -1.39 -11.00 12.04
C ARG A 107 -2.41 -11.44 10.98
N TRP A 108 -2.55 -10.66 9.91
CA TRP A 108 -3.60 -10.83 8.90
C TRP A 108 -3.10 -11.35 7.56
N ARG A 109 -1.81 -11.73 7.46
CA ARG A 109 -1.24 -12.35 6.26
C ARG A 109 -1.89 -13.70 5.96
N GLU A 110 -1.79 -14.14 4.72
CA GLU A 110 -2.33 -15.41 4.21
C GLU A 110 -3.85 -15.57 4.34
N ARG A 111 -4.57 -14.50 4.71
CA ARG A 111 -6.04 -14.46 4.84
C ARG A 111 -6.74 -13.73 3.68
N GLY A 112 -6.03 -13.52 2.56
CA GLY A 112 -6.57 -12.91 1.35
C GLY A 112 -6.70 -11.38 1.38
N VAL A 113 -6.21 -10.70 2.43
CA VAL A 113 -6.31 -9.24 2.59
C VAL A 113 -5.73 -8.48 1.37
N ALA A 114 -4.52 -8.83 0.94
CA ALA A 114 -3.88 -8.20 -0.22
C ALA A 114 -4.75 -8.28 -1.48
N ARG A 115 -5.31 -9.45 -1.78
CA ARG A 115 -6.20 -9.67 -2.92
C ARG A 115 -7.47 -8.81 -2.83
N ARG A 116 -8.04 -8.67 -1.64
CA ARG A 116 -9.28 -7.90 -1.41
C ARG A 116 -9.05 -6.41 -1.63
N VAL A 117 -8.00 -5.83 -0.99
CA VAL A 117 -7.72 -4.40 -1.12
C VAL A 117 -7.28 -4.04 -2.56
N MET A 118 -6.50 -4.91 -3.23
CA MET A 118 -6.12 -4.71 -4.63
C MET A 118 -7.31 -4.80 -5.58
N GLY A 119 -8.20 -5.78 -5.39
CA GLY A 119 -9.43 -5.87 -6.20
C GLY A 119 -10.33 -4.64 -6.05
N PHE A 120 -10.45 -4.12 -4.83
CA PHE A 120 -11.22 -2.90 -4.59
C PHE A 120 -10.51 -1.66 -5.17
N LEU A 121 -9.18 -1.58 -5.06
CA LEU A 121 -8.40 -0.51 -5.70
C LEU A 121 -8.65 -0.46 -7.21
N GLU A 122 -8.68 -1.60 -7.89
CA GLU A 122 -8.92 -1.66 -9.34
C GLU A 122 -10.33 -1.16 -9.72
N VAL A 123 -11.33 -1.42 -8.88
CA VAL A 123 -12.68 -0.84 -9.05
C VAL A 123 -12.66 0.67 -8.91
N VAL A 124 -11.98 1.17 -7.86
CA VAL A 124 -11.82 2.61 -7.62
C VAL A 124 -11.04 3.26 -8.77
N ALA A 125 -9.95 2.67 -9.21
CA ALA A 125 -9.11 3.18 -10.30
C ALA A 125 -9.93 3.35 -11.59
N ARG A 126 -10.75 2.36 -11.96
CA ARG A 126 -11.65 2.49 -13.13
C ARG A 126 -12.63 3.64 -12.97
N ARG A 127 -13.23 3.79 -11.78
CA ARG A 127 -14.17 4.89 -11.50
C ARG A 127 -13.51 6.27 -11.64
N GLU A 128 -12.24 6.38 -11.23
CA GLU A 128 -11.43 7.61 -11.32
C GLU A 128 -10.79 7.79 -12.70
N GLY A 129 -11.10 6.94 -13.71
CA GLY A 129 -10.51 7.02 -15.04
C GLY A 129 -9.02 6.60 -15.08
N ARG A 130 -8.50 5.95 -14.04
CA ARG A 130 -7.10 5.50 -13.96
C ARG A 130 -6.97 4.08 -14.52
N GLY A 131 -7.05 3.97 -15.85
CA GLY A 131 -7.08 2.67 -16.55
C GLY A 131 -5.72 1.99 -16.72
N LEU A 132 -4.59 2.66 -16.45
CA LEU A 132 -3.26 2.07 -16.49
C LEU A 132 -2.59 2.17 -15.12
N LEU A 133 -2.51 1.04 -14.42
CA LEU A 133 -1.88 0.95 -13.11
C LEU A 133 -0.41 0.54 -13.23
N MET A 134 0.44 1.18 -12.42
CA MET A 134 1.87 0.89 -12.33
C MET A 134 2.28 0.72 -10.86
N LEU A 135 3.24 -0.15 -10.61
CA LEU A 135 3.80 -0.37 -9.28
C LEU A 135 5.23 -0.89 -9.35
N GLY A 136 5.95 -0.71 -8.25
CA GLY A 136 7.23 -1.36 -7.98
C GLY A 136 7.17 -2.18 -6.70
N THR A 137 8.04 -3.17 -6.59
CA THR A 137 8.24 -3.97 -5.39
C THR A 137 9.65 -4.51 -5.32
N THR A 138 10.12 -4.80 -4.12
CA THR A 138 11.44 -5.39 -3.91
C THR A 138 11.52 -6.78 -4.55
N LYS A 139 12.58 -7.02 -5.33
CA LYS A 139 12.88 -8.32 -5.93
C LYS A 139 13.06 -9.39 -4.85
N GLY A 140 12.45 -10.57 -5.07
CA GLY A 140 12.46 -11.69 -4.13
C GLY A 140 11.50 -11.51 -2.95
N SER A 141 10.74 -10.41 -2.87
CA SER A 141 9.73 -10.22 -1.84
C SER A 141 8.49 -11.09 -2.07
N PRO A 142 7.73 -11.43 -1.02
CA PRO A 142 6.44 -12.11 -1.19
C PRO A 142 5.48 -11.36 -2.12
N ALA A 143 5.54 -10.03 -2.15
CA ALA A 143 4.70 -9.19 -2.99
C ALA A 143 4.97 -9.41 -4.48
N GLU A 144 6.23 -9.66 -4.89
CA GLU A 144 6.56 -9.99 -6.28
C GLU A 144 5.75 -11.19 -6.80
N MET A 145 5.47 -12.18 -5.93
CA MET A 145 4.69 -13.36 -6.28
C MET A 145 3.16 -13.14 -6.28
N VAL A 146 2.71 -12.04 -5.69
CA VAL A 146 1.28 -11.70 -5.61
C VAL A 146 0.80 -11.03 -6.89
N TYR A 147 1.55 -10.07 -7.42
CA TYR A 147 1.11 -9.25 -8.55
C TYR A 147 0.80 -10.02 -9.83
N PRO A 148 1.59 -11.01 -10.27
CA PRO A 148 1.23 -11.84 -11.42
C PRO A 148 -0.09 -12.60 -11.24
N LYS A 149 -0.38 -13.08 -10.01
CA LYS A 149 -1.65 -13.75 -9.69
C LYS A 149 -2.86 -12.82 -9.72
N LEU A 150 -2.62 -11.50 -9.67
CA LEU A 150 -3.62 -10.45 -9.81
C LEU A 150 -3.69 -9.90 -11.26
N GLY A 151 -2.93 -10.49 -12.18
CA GLY A 151 -2.92 -10.10 -13.60
C GLY A 151 -2.01 -8.91 -13.93
N TYR A 152 -1.09 -8.55 -13.04
CA TYR A 152 -0.05 -7.57 -13.35
C TYR A 152 1.07 -8.21 -14.17
N VAL A 153 1.58 -7.47 -15.14
CA VAL A 153 2.64 -7.88 -16.06
C VAL A 153 3.96 -7.23 -15.63
N LYS A 154 5.00 -8.04 -15.52
CA LYS A 154 6.37 -7.55 -15.20
C LYS A 154 6.92 -6.77 -16.40
N ILE A 155 7.45 -5.56 -16.14
CA ILE A 155 8.10 -4.69 -17.13
C ILE A 155 9.61 -4.95 -17.17
N GLY A 156 10.23 -5.00 -15.97
CA GLY A 156 11.67 -5.09 -15.82
C GLY A 156 12.12 -4.91 -14.38
N GLU A 157 13.42 -4.69 -14.20
CA GLU A 157 14.07 -4.55 -12.90
C GLU A 157 14.97 -3.31 -12.90
N ILE A 158 15.06 -2.65 -11.74
CA ILE A 158 16.00 -1.55 -11.48
C ILE A 158 16.99 -2.03 -10.42
N PRO A 159 18.27 -2.22 -10.77
CA PRO A 159 19.27 -2.68 -9.82
C PRO A 159 19.53 -1.65 -8.73
N GLY A 160 19.60 -2.11 -7.47
CA GLY A 160 20.01 -1.31 -6.33
C GLY A 160 19.15 -0.09 -6.03
N ASN A 161 17.86 -0.12 -6.38
CA ASN A 161 16.95 1.03 -6.27
C ASN A 161 16.45 1.28 -4.85
N GLU A 162 16.59 0.33 -3.94
CA GLU A 162 16.03 0.39 -2.59
C GLU A 162 17.08 0.04 -1.54
N ILE A 163 16.88 0.53 -0.31
CA ILE A 163 17.72 0.21 0.86
C ILE A 163 16.94 -0.71 1.79
N SER A 164 17.51 -1.85 2.12
CA SER A 164 16.93 -2.81 3.06
C SER A 164 16.88 -2.25 4.49
N PRO A 165 15.70 -2.29 5.16
CA PRO A 165 15.58 -1.88 6.55
C PRO A 165 16.25 -2.87 7.54
N LEU A 166 16.57 -4.08 7.07
CA LEU A 166 17.18 -5.13 7.89
C LEU A 166 18.68 -4.91 8.08
N ASP A 167 19.39 -4.59 6.99
CA ASP A 167 20.84 -4.62 6.95
C ASP A 167 21.51 -3.49 6.17
N GLY A 168 20.70 -2.56 5.62
CA GLY A 168 21.19 -1.43 4.84
C GLY A 168 21.71 -1.79 3.44
N SER A 169 21.60 -3.05 3.01
CA SER A 169 22.04 -3.47 1.66
C SER A 169 21.11 -2.91 0.58
N LEU A 170 21.67 -2.67 -0.61
CA LEU A 170 20.88 -2.31 -1.77
C LEU A 170 20.07 -3.50 -2.28
N LYS A 171 18.82 -3.26 -2.66
CA LYS A 171 17.91 -4.25 -3.23
C LYS A 171 17.42 -3.77 -4.59
N ASP A 172 17.22 -4.72 -5.48
CA ASP A 172 16.62 -4.47 -6.78
C ASP A 172 15.11 -4.27 -6.65
N GLU A 173 14.56 -3.37 -7.45
CA GLU A 173 13.12 -3.19 -7.60
C GLU A 173 12.61 -3.88 -8.86
N VAL A 174 11.46 -4.52 -8.78
CA VAL A 174 10.74 -5.10 -9.93
C VAL A 174 9.53 -4.25 -10.24
N LEU A 175 9.40 -3.83 -11.48
CA LEU A 175 8.32 -2.99 -11.96
C LEU A 175 7.24 -3.83 -12.66
N PHE A 176 5.97 -3.48 -12.38
CA PHE A 176 4.80 -4.10 -12.97
C PHE A 176 3.81 -3.05 -13.48
N TYR A 177 2.96 -3.46 -14.43
CA TYR A 177 1.79 -2.70 -14.85
C TYR A 177 0.57 -3.60 -15.00
N LYS A 178 -0.62 -3.00 -14.99
CA LYS A 178 -1.88 -3.63 -15.37
C LYS A 178 -2.72 -2.65 -16.16
N ASP A 179 -3.18 -3.05 -17.35
CA ASP A 179 -4.13 -2.29 -18.14
C ASP A 179 -5.55 -2.73 -17.77
N LEU A 180 -6.35 -1.79 -17.32
CA LEU A 180 -7.75 -1.98 -16.91
C LEU A 180 -8.75 -1.48 -17.95
N ARG A 181 -8.23 -0.89 -19.07
CA ARG A 181 -9.04 -0.33 -20.14
C ARG A 181 -9.65 -1.39 -21.03
#